data_1f4865fe52950c8990491c60292de314
#
_entry.id   1f4865fe52950c8990491c60292de314
#
_cell.length_a   1.000
_cell.length_b   1.000
_cell.length_c   1.000
_cell.angle_alpha   90.00
_cell.angle_beta   90.00
_cell.angle_gamma   90.00
#
_symmetry.space_group_name_H-M   'P 1'
#
loop_
_entity.id
_entity.type
_entity.pdbx_description
1 polymer ?
#
loop_
_entity_poly.entity_id
_entity_poly.type
_entity_poly.pdbx_seq_one_letter_code
_entity_poly.pdbx_strand_id
1 'polypeptide(L)'
;FLNNIFMKIRIPLFLVFAISLFTISALKAQKVWTKVNKEIYHLQKKEVLKKPNFPKEFKLLSFDAKSFSNTIKAKKKPTLSLPNLEGGFSEYVVKETSSLSLELSKKYPMIKSYTAYGLDNPNSIAKISIGTDGFHAVVFTAGKKTLYVDPYSKDKKEYISYSRGDLNPEDKEFACMVEESAESINSNSMLFRSSANGFLRTFRLALACTGEYAQFHLTRQNISTTATTVVKKAAVLSAMNTSITRVNAIMEKDLSVRLNIIDNNEEIIFLDPNTDNLTNSNEGVLIGEIQFVIDGKVGNTNYDIGHV
;
A
#
# COMPACT_ATOMS: atom_id res chain seq x y z
N PHE A 1 -41.89 -45.26 62.42
CA PHE A 1 -42.00 -45.72 60.99
C PHE A 1 -42.08 -44.49 60.10
N LEU A 2 -40.98 -43.96 59.69
CA LEU A 2 -40.92 -42.97 58.58
C LEU A 2 -39.51 -43.06 57.99
N ASN A 3 -39.39 -43.82 56.92
CA ASN A 3 -38.16 -43.89 56.13
C ASN A 3 -38.15 -42.72 55.17
N ASN A 4 -37.22 -41.81 55.38
CA ASN A 4 -36.85 -40.73 54.47
C ASN A 4 -36.02 -41.35 53.30
N ILE A 5 -36.61 -41.36 52.12
CA ILE A 5 -35.92 -41.68 50.88
C ILE A 5 -35.32 -40.36 50.33
N PHE A 6 -34.05 -40.12 50.64
CA PHE A 6 -33.25 -39.12 49.93
C PHE A 6 -32.72 -39.71 48.61
N MET A 7 -33.40 -39.35 47.56
CA MET A 7 -32.91 -39.67 46.21
C MET A 7 -31.78 -38.73 45.84
N LYS A 8 -30.52 -39.26 45.98
CA LYS A 8 -29.33 -38.53 45.51
C LYS A 8 -29.31 -38.56 43.99
N ILE A 9 -29.66 -37.42 43.37
CA ILE A 9 -29.47 -37.23 41.93
C ILE A 9 -27.96 -37.12 41.70
N ARG A 10 -27.35 -38.21 41.24
CA ARG A 10 -25.96 -38.20 40.71
C ARG A 10 -26.05 -37.67 39.27
N ILE A 11 -25.82 -36.39 39.07
CA ILE A 11 -25.58 -35.82 37.73
C ILE A 11 -24.27 -36.43 37.24
N PRO A 12 -24.25 -37.23 36.17
CA PRO A 12 -23.03 -37.85 35.69
C PRO A 12 -22.06 -36.75 35.22
N LEU A 13 -20.84 -36.79 35.75
CA LEU A 13 -19.77 -35.85 35.46
C LEU A 13 -19.52 -35.67 33.96
N PHE A 14 -19.92 -36.64 33.15
CA PHE A 14 -19.89 -36.62 31.71
C PHE A 14 -20.82 -35.57 31.07
N LEU A 15 -21.92 -35.21 31.70
CA LEU A 15 -22.86 -34.24 31.14
C LEU A 15 -22.34 -32.78 31.31
N VAL A 16 -21.57 -32.53 32.36
CA VAL A 16 -20.94 -31.21 32.61
C VAL A 16 -19.78 -31.01 31.64
N PHE A 17 -19.05 -32.07 31.30
CA PHE A 17 -17.95 -32.00 30.33
C PHE A 17 -18.43 -31.83 28.89
N ALA A 18 -19.58 -32.36 28.52
CA ALA A 18 -20.20 -32.22 27.22
C ALA A 18 -20.73 -30.79 26.97
N ILE A 19 -21.20 -30.08 28.02
CA ILE A 19 -21.70 -28.71 27.92
C ILE A 19 -20.54 -27.70 27.82
N SER A 20 -19.37 -27.99 28.43
CA SER A 20 -18.20 -27.11 28.36
C SER A 20 -17.51 -27.14 26.97
N LEU A 21 -17.74 -28.17 26.15
CA LEU A 21 -17.18 -28.31 24.79
C LEU A 21 -17.99 -27.53 23.72
N PHE A 22 -19.21 -27.06 24.03
CA PHE A 22 -20.05 -26.35 23.07
C PHE A 22 -19.93 -24.82 23.13
N THR A 23 -19.09 -24.26 24.01
CA THR A 23 -18.81 -22.82 24.05
C THR A 23 -17.47 -22.46 23.37
N ILE A 24 -17.02 -23.22 22.38
CA ILE A 24 -16.09 -22.69 21.40
C ILE A 24 -16.91 -21.74 20.52
N SER A 25 -17.13 -20.54 21.04
CA SER A 25 -17.54 -19.42 20.22
C SER A 25 -16.48 -19.34 19.11
N ALA A 26 -16.84 -19.83 17.91
CA ALA A 26 -16.07 -19.55 16.72
C ALA A 26 -15.98 -18.02 16.67
N LEU A 27 -14.88 -17.45 17.14
CA LEU A 27 -14.52 -16.08 16.83
C LEU A 27 -14.50 -16.03 15.30
N LYS A 28 -15.62 -15.66 14.70
CA LYS A 28 -15.67 -15.35 13.27
C LYS A 28 -14.63 -14.29 13.07
N ALA A 29 -13.51 -14.66 12.47
CA ALA A 29 -12.50 -13.70 12.06
C ALA A 29 -13.24 -12.58 11.31
N GLN A 30 -13.18 -11.37 11.83
CA GLN A 30 -13.91 -10.25 11.29
C GLN A 30 -13.41 -10.02 9.87
N LYS A 31 -14.28 -10.20 8.87
CA LYS A 31 -13.89 -10.13 7.45
C LYS A 31 -13.51 -8.70 7.10
N VAL A 32 -12.26 -8.50 6.75
CA VAL A 32 -11.74 -7.21 6.27
C VAL A 32 -12.33 -6.86 4.89
N TRP A 33 -12.61 -7.87 4.07
CA TRP A 33 -13.11 -7.73 2.71
C TRP A 33 -14.44 -8.44 2.50
N THR A 34 -15.35 -7.80 1.75
CA THR A 34 -16.62 -8.38 1.32
C THR A 34 -16.80 -8.12 -0.18
N LYS A 35 -17.27 -9.12 -0.94
CA LYS A 35 -17.61 -8.93 -2.34
C LYS A 35 -18.86 -8.06 -2.47
N VAL A 36 -18.83 -7.12 -3.42
CA VAL A 36 -19.96 -6.23 -3.72
C VAL A 36 -20.51 -6.57 -5.10
N ASN A 37 -21.84 -6.65 -5.21
CA ASN A 37 -22.49 -6.77 -6.51
C ASN A 37 -22.42 -5.42 -7.24
N LYS A 38 -21.85 -5.41 -8.46
CA LYS A 38 -21.68 -4.20 -9.27
C LYS A 38 -23.01 -3.54 -9.64
N GLU A 39 -24.04 -4.33 -9.95
CA GLU A 39 -25.36 -3.82 -10.33
C GLU A 39 -26.00 -3.07 -9.18
N ILE A 40 -25.99 -3.65 -7.97
CA ILE A 40 -26.53 -3.01 -6.76
C ILE A 40 -25.73 -1.74 -6.43
N TYR A 41 -24.40 -1.76 -6.61
CA TYR A 41 -23.57 -0.59 -6.36
C TYR A 41 -23.90 0.59 -7.27
N HIS A 42 -24.11 0.34 -8.57
CA HIS A 42 -24.49 1.39 -9.52
C HIS A 42 -25.84 2.04 -9.19
N LEU A 43 -26.76 1.29 -8.58
CA LEU A 43 -28.05 1.84 -8.11
C LEU A 43 -27.90 2.82 -6.93
N GLN A 44 -26.80 2.71 -6.17
CA GLN A 44 -26.55 3.57 -5.00
C GLN A 44 -25.99 4.97 -5.35
N LYS A 45 -25.72 5.26 -6.64
CA LYS A 45 -25.19 6.55 -7.13
C LYS A 45 -23.98 7.08 -6.36
N LYS A 46 -23.13 6.21 -5.85
CA LYS A 46 -21.90 6.63 -5.14
C LYS A 46 -20.89 7.27 -6.09
N GLU A 47 -20.17 8.27 -5.60
CA GLU A 47 -19.15 8.93 -6.38
C GLU A 47 -17.90 8.04 -6.52
N VAL A 48 -17.53 7.79 -7.77
CA VAL A 48 -16.38 6.97 -8.15
C VAL A 48 -15.15 7.85 -8.34
N LEU A 49 -13.99 7.33 -7.91
CA LEU A 49 -12.70 7.96 -8.18
C LEU A 49 -12.35 7.80 -9.67
N LYS A 50 -12.24 8.91 -10.38
CA LYS A 50 -11.74 8.90 -11.75
C LYS A 50 -10.29 8.43 -11.76
N LYS A 51 -9.96 7.45 -12.62
CA LYS A 51 -8.61 6.96 -12.86
C LYS A 51 -8.28 7.17 -14.34
N PRO A 52 -7.08 7.68 -14.68
CA PRO A 52 -6.66 7.81 -16.07
C PRO A 52 -6.72 6.48 -16.80
N ASN A 53 -6.17 5.42 -16.21
CA ASN A 53 -6.17 4.05 -16.70
C ASN A 53 -7.13 3.19 -15.88
N PHE A 54 -8.40 3.15 -16.28
CA PHE A 54 -9.38 2.31 -15.61
C PHE A 54 -9.31 0.88 -16.17
N PRO A 55 -9.25 -0.17 -15.31
CA PRO A 55 -9.18 -1.55 -15.79
C PRO A 55 -10.48 -1.96 -16.50
N LYS A 56 -10.34 -2.71 -17.62
CA LYS A 56 -11.48 -3.28 -18.37
C LYS A 56 -12.26 -4.26 -17.52
N GLU A 57 -11.54 -5.10 -16.78
CA GLU A 57 -12.12 -6.08 -15.87
C GLU A 57 -11.61 -5.87 -14.45
N PHE A 58 -12.51 -5.95 -13.48
CA PHE A 58 -12.20 -5.81 -12.06
C PHE A 58 -13.28 -6.47 -11.20
N LYS A 59 -12.93 -6.76 -9.96
CA LYS A 59 -13.86 -7.21 -8.92
C LYS A 59 -14.08 -6.09 -7.93
N LEU A 60 -15.35 -5.85 -7.58
CA LEU A 60 -15.73 -4.82 -6.61
C LEU A 60 -15.80 -5.43 -5.21
N LEU A 61 -15.17 -4.75 -4.26
CA LEU A 61 -14.99 -5.20 -2.88
C LEU A 61 -15.35 -4.06 -1.93
N SER A 62 -15.93 -4.38 -0.79
CA SER A 62 -16.05 -3.46 0.34
C SER A 62 -14.94 -3.75 1.35
N PHE A 63 -14.36 -2.70 1.92
CA PHE A 63 -13.25 -2.73 2.88
C PHE A 63 -13.71 -2.23 4.24
N ASP A 64 -13.46 -3.01 5.27
CA ASP A 64 -13.68 -2.61 6.65
C ASP A 64 -12.35 -2.17 7.30
N ALA A 65 -12.12 -0.86 7.31
CA ALA A 65 -10.92 -0.26 7.89
C ALA A 65 -10.77 -0.53 9.40
N LYS A 66 -11.89 -0.65 10.13
CA LYS A 66 -11.88 -0.97 11.57
C LYS A 66 -11.43 -2.41 11.79
N SER A 67 -11.98 -3.34 11.04
CA SER A 67 -11.58 -4.75 11.06
C SER A 67 -10.11 -4.92 10.68
N PHE A 68 -9.63 -4.21 9.65
CA PHE A 68 -8.22 -4.17 9.29
C PHE A 68 -7.35 -3.68 10.46
N SER A 69 -7.67 -2.53 11.04
CA SER A 69 -6.92 -1.96 12.16
C SER A 69 -6.87 -2.91 13.36
N ASN A 70 -8.00 -3.53 13.70
CA ASN A 70 -8.09 -4.50 14.79
C ASN A 70 -7.23 -5.74 14.48
N THR A 71 -7.26 -6.25 13.26
CA THR A 71 -6.48 -7.41 12.82
C THR A 71 -4.99 -7.13 12.96
N ILE A 72 -4.52 -5.97 12.49
CA ILE A 72 -3.09 -5.61 12.55
C ILE A 72 -2.61 -5.41 13.99
N LYS A 73 -3.44 -4.84 14.87
CA LYS A 73 -3.06 -4.55 16.27
C LYS A 73 -3.16 -5.75 17.19
N ALA A 74 -4.02 -6.71 16.90
CA ALA A 74 -4.40 -7.78 17.84
C ALA A 74 -3.34 -8.86 18.05
N LYS A 75 -2.36 -9.02 17.13
CA LYS A 75 -1.43 -10.16 17.14
C LYS A 75 0.00 -9.72 16.83
N LYS A 76 0.97 -10.41 17.43
CA LYS A 76 2.40 -10.25 17.10
C LYS A 76 2.72 -10.61 15.65
N LYS A 77 1.97 -11.55 15.06
CA LYS A 77 2.01 -11.94 13.63
C LYS A 77 0.59 -11.88 13.08
N PRO A 78 0.10 -10.70 12.67
CA PRO A 78 -1.25 -10.58 12.16
C PRO A 78 -1.39 -11.31 10.82
N THR A 79 -2.56 -11.91 10.62
CA THR A 79 -2.94 -12.55 9.37
C THR A 79 -4.03 -11.75 8.70
N LEU A 80 -3.89 -11.48 7.41
CA LEU A 80 -4.81 -10.69 6.60
C LEU A 80 -5.21 -11.46 5.35
N SER A 81 -6.51 -11.53 5.08
CA SER A 81 -7.01 -12.00 3.78
C SER A 81 -6.85 -10.90 2.74
N LEU A 82 -6.30 -11.21 1.57
CA LEU A 82 -6.25 -10.34 0.39
C LEU A 82 -6.99 -10.99 -0.78
N PRO A 83 -7.63 -10.22 -1.66
CA PRO A 83 -8.24 -10.77 -2.87
C PRO A 83 -7.19 -11.45 -3.74
N ASN A 84 -7.61 -12.47 -4.50
CA ASN A 84 -6.77 -13.20 -5.43
C ASN A 84 -7.33 -13.15 -6.87
N LEU A 85 -6.55 -13.62 -7.84
CA LEU A 85 -6.93 -13.60 -9.27
C LEU A 85 -8.14 -14.51 -9.55
N GLU A 86 -8.30 -15.57 -8.78
CA GLU A 86 -9.39 -16.54 -8.92
C GLU A 86 -10.74 -15.98 -8.39
N GLY A 87 -10.72 -14.80 -7.79
CA GLY A 87 -11.90 -14.12 -7.27
C GLY A 87 -12.29 -14.55 -5.87
N GLY A 88 -11.44 -15.28 -5.18
CA GLY A 88 -11.50 -15.56 -3.76
C GLY A 88 -10.58 -14.64 -2.96
N PHE A 89 -10.14 -15.15 -1.83
CA PHE A 89 -9.18 -14.51 -0.94
C PHE A 89 -8.09 -15.52 -0.57
N SER A 90 -6.88 -15.03 -0.37
CA SER A 90 -5.75 -15.80 0.13
C SER A 90 -5.23 -15.18 1.43
N GLU A 91 -4.72 -15.99 2.34
CA GLU A 91 -4.26 -15.55 3.66
C GLU A 91 -2.78 -15.21 3.63
N TYR A 92 -2.42 -14.13 4.31
CA TYR A 92 -1.06 -13.60 4.40
C TYR A 92 -0.68 -13.27 5.83
N VAL A 93 0.54 -13.60 6.24
CA VAL A 93 1.16 -13.05 7.46
C VAL A 93 1.72 -11.68 7.12
N VAL A 94 1.34 -10.66 7.90
CA VAL A 94 1.68 -9.26 7.65
C VAL A 94 2.78 -8.79 8.59
N LYS A 95 3.74 -8.05 8.04
CA LYS A 95 4.81 -7.38 8.79
C LYS A 95 4.84 -5.92 8.38
N GLU A 96 4.88 -5.00 9.34
CA GLU A 96 5.09 -3.58 9.04
C GLU A 96 6.49 -3.38 8.47
N THR A 97 6.56 -2.71 7.32
CA THR A 97 7.79 -2.40 6.59
C THR A 97 7.68 -0.99 6.04
N SER A 98 7.88 0.00 6.90
CA SER A 98 7.70 1.41 6.54
C SER A 98 8.57 1.79 5.34
N SER A 99 8.01 2.56 4.42
CA SER A 99 8.75 3.28 3.37
C SER A 99 9.09 4.72 3.79
N LEU A 100 8.68 5.12 5.00
CA LEU A 100 9.07 6.38 5.63
C LEU A 100 10.19 6.12 6.63
N SER A 101 11.05 7.09 6.82
CA SER A 101 12.02 7.09 7.92
C SER A 101 11.32 7.00 9.28
N LEU A 102 12.09 6.72 10.33
CA LEU A 102 11.53 6.55 11.67
C LEU A 102 10.84 7.82 12.18
N GLU A 103 11.48 8.97 12.02
CA GLU A 103 10.95 10.24 12.52
C GLU A 103 9.74 10.69 11.70
N LEU A 104 9.78 10.55 10.39
CA LEU A 104 8.64 10.86 9.52
C LEU A 104 7.43 9.94 9.82
N SER A 105 7.67 8.66 10.10
CA SER A 105 6.63 7.71 10.52
C SER A 105 5.98 8.07 11.86
N LYS A 106 6.75 8.62 12.80
CA LYS A 106 6.22 9.12 14.09
C LYS A 106 5.35 10.36 13.89
N LYS A 107 5.76 11.24 12.99
CA LYS A 107 5.03 12.47 12.67
C LYS A 107 3.72 12.21 11.93
N TYR A 108 3.70 11.18 11.06
CA TYR A 108 2.54 10.77 10.25
C TYR A 108 2.12 9.33 10.55
N PRO A 109 1.67 9.02 11.77
CA PRO A 109 1.43 7.63 12.22
C PRO A 109 0.27 6.94 11.48
N MET A 110 -0.57 7.71 10.76
CA MET A 110 -1.65 7.19 9.92
C MET A 110 -1.14 6.62 8.59
N ILE A 111 0.10 6.96 8.17
CA ILE A 111 0.69 6.47 6.92
C ILE A 111 1.54 5.25 7.25
N LYS A 112 1.15 4.10 6.70
CA LYS A 112 1.79 2.81 6.99
C LYS A 112 2.03 2.02 5.73
N SER A 113 3.09 1.22 5.75
CA SER A 113 3.37 0.23 4.71
C SER A 113 3.69 -1.13 5.33
N TYR A 114 3.31 -2.19 4.62
CA TYR A 114 3.47 -3.56 5.08
C TYR A 114 3.96 -4.45 3.95
N THR A 115 4.70 -5.49 4.33
CA THR A 115 4.95 -6.66 3.49
C THR A 115 4.12 -7.81 4.03
N ALA A 116 3.44 -8.51 3.14
CA ALA A 116 2.59 -9.64 3.48
C ALA A 116 3.06 -10.88 2.72
N TYR A 117 3.25 -11.98 3.43
CA TYR A 117 3.76 -13.25 2.91
C TYR A 117 2.63 -14.27 2.90
N GLY A 118 2.39 -14.90 1.75
CA GLY A 118 1.32 -15.89 1.58
C GLY A 118 1.49 -17.09 2.51
N LEU A 119 0.42 -17.47 3.23
CA LEU A 119 0.41 -18.62 4.11
C LEU A 119 0.33 -19.92 3.33
N ASP A 120 -0.62 -20.00 2.39
CA ASP A 120 -0.85 -21.20 1.58
C ASP A 120 0.10 -21.27 0.37
N ASN A 121 0.68 -20.15 -0.03
CA ASN A 121 1.61 -20.06 -1.14
C ASN A 121 2.82 -19.17 -0.78
N PRO A 122 3.94 -19.78 -0.36
CA PRO A 122 5.17 -19.03 -0.01
C PRO A 122 5.75 -18.19 -1.17
N ASN A 123 5.39 -18.51 -2.41
CA ASN A 123 5.79 -17.74 -3.60
C ASN A 123 4.85 -16.56 -3.90
N SER A 124 3.96 -16.22 -2.96
CA SER A 124 3.09 -15.05 -3.05
C SER A 124 3.50 -14.01 -2.01
N ILE A 125 3.79 -12.80 -2.47
CA ILE A 125 4.17 -11.66 -1.63
C ILE A 125 3.31 -10.48 -2.02
N ALA A 126 2.79 -9.75 -1.01
CA ALA A 126 2.10 -8.50 -1.24
C ALA A 126 2.82 -7.34 -0.55
N LYS A 127 2.78 -6.17 -1.18
CA LYS A 127 3.11 -4.88 -0.58
C LYS A 127 1.84 -4.08 -0.42
N ILE A 128 1.67 -3.52 0.76
CA ILE A 128 0.46 -2.82 1.17
C ILE A 128 0.86 -1.43 1.67
N SER A 129 0.14 -0.42 1.24
CA SER A 129 0.15 0.91 1.84
C SER A 129 -1.24 1.27 2.33
N ILE A 130 -1.31 2.03 3.40
CA ILE A 130 -2.55 2.59 3.93
C ILE A 130 -2.27 3.98 4.49
N GLY A 131 -3.17 4.90 4.18
CA GLY A 131 -3.08 6.29 4.62
C GLY A 131 -4.35 7.06 4.33
N THR A 132 -4.22 8.37 4.20
CA THR A 132 -5.35 9.24 3.87
C THR A 132 -5.89 9.01 2.46
N ASP A 133 -5.09 8.47 1.55
CA ASP A 133 -5.48 8.05 0.19
C ASP A 133 -6.22 6.71 0.15
N GLY A 134 -6.27 5.98 1.26
CA GLY A 134 -6.96 4.70 1.39
C GLY A 134 -5.99 3.52 1.54
N PHE A 135 -6.52 2.31 1.32
CA PHE A 135 -5.75 1.07 1.28
C PHE A 135 -5.31 0.78 -0.16
N HIS A 136 -4.07 0.40 -0.34
CA HIS A 136 -3.55 -0.02 -1.64
C HIS A 136 -2.74 -1.30 -1.45
N ALA A 137 -2.81 -2.21 -2.43
CA ALA A 137 -1.97 -3.39 -2.42
C ALA A 137 -1.51 -3.75 -3.84
N VAL A 138 -0.32 -4.33 -3.92
CA VAL A 138 0.16 -5.05 -5.10
C VAL A 138 0.57 -6.44 -4.66
N VAL A 139 0.10 -7.46 -5.38
CA VAL A 139 0.35 -8.87 -5.06
C VAL A 139 1.11 -9.50 -6.21
N PHE A 140 2.28 -10.05 -5.91
CA PHE A 140 3.08 -10.85 -6.81
C PHE A 140 2.95 -12.32 -6.42
N THR A 141 2.62 -13.15 -7.39
CA THR A 141 2.61 -14.61 -7.22
C THR A 141 3.40 -15.21 -8.38
N ALA A 142 4.37 -16.07 -8.08
CA ALA A 142 5.18 -16.69 -9.10
C ALA A 142 4.32 -17.40 -10.16
N GLY A 143 4.60 -17.13 -11.43
CA GLY A 143 3.85 -17.69 -12.58
C GLY A 143 2.46 -17.10 -12.82
N LYS A 144 2.04 -16.06 -12.04
CA LYS A 144 0.74 -15.40 -12.22
C LYS A 144 0.89 -13.92 -12.58
N LYS A 145 -0.17 -13.34 -13.14
CA LYS A 145 -0.27 -11.89 -13.38
C LYS A 145 -0.24 -11.13 -12.05
N THR A 146 0.36 -9.95 -12.04
CA THR A 146 0.34 -9.06 -10.88
C THR A 146 -1.08 -8.57 -10.61
N LEU A 147 -1.53 -8.66 -9.35
CA LEU A 147 -2.83 -8.18 -8.90
C LEU A 147 -2.66 -6.84 -8.16
N TYR A 148 -3.55 -5.92 -8.44
CA TYR A 148 -3.66 -4.63 -7.73
C TYR A 148 -4.97 -4.55 -6.95
N VAL A 149 -4.94 -3.84 -5.82
CA VAL A 149 -6.11 -3.43 -5.05
C VAL A 149 -6.03 -1.93 -4.82
N ASP A 150 -7.08 -1.21 -5.23
CA ASP A 150 -7.12 0.24 -5.15
C ASP A 150 -8.50 0.75 -4.76
N PRO A 151 -8.59 1.94 -4.12
CA PRO A 151 -9.87 2.61 -3.85
C PRO A 151 -10.67 2.83 -5.14
N TYR A 152 -11.96 2.58 -5.06
CA TYR A 152 -12.94 2.80 -6.14
C TYR A 152 -13.85 3.98 -5.83
N SER A 153 -14.41 4.03 -4.62
CA SER A 153 -15.29 5.12 -4.18
C SER A 153 -14.50 6.26 -3.52
N LYS A 154 -15.00 7.50 -3.62
CA LYS A 154 -14.41 8.66 -2.97
C LYS A 154 -14.39 8.55 -1.45
N ASP A 155 -15.37 7.86 -0.85
CA ASP A 155 -15.44 7.61 0.60
C ASP A 155 -14.50 6.48 1.08
N LYS A 156 -13.76 5.83 0.14
CA LYS A 156 -12.78 4.77 0.40
C LYS A 156 -13.35 3.56 1.13
N LYS A 157 -14.63 3.26 0.91
CA LYS A 157 -15.26 2.05 1.41
C LYS A 157 -15.28 0.93 0.39
N GLU A 158 -15.38 1.27 -0.89
CA GLU A 158 -15.32 0.32 -1.99
C GLU A 158 -13.98 0.40 -2.72
N TYR A 159 -13.54 -0.78 -3.12
CA TYR A 159 -12.25 -1.03 -3.74
C TYR A 159 -12.42 -1.90 -4.98
N ILE A 160 -11.48 -1.80 -5.89
CA ILE A 160 -11.37 -2.72 -7.01
C ILE A 160 -10.12 -3.57 -6.88
N SER A 161 -10.26 -4.86 -7.20
CA SER A 161 -9.11 -5.72 -7.48
C SER A 161 -9.08 -6.08 -8.95
N TYR A 162 -7.92 -5.95 -9.59
CA TYR A 162 -7.73 -6.13 -11.02
C TYR A 162 -6.32 -6.60 -11.34
N SER A 163 -6.12 -7.25 -12.48
CA SER A 163 -4.79 -7.63 -12.91
C SER A 163 -4.14 -6.52 -13.74
N ARG A 164 -2.81 -6.51 -13.81
CA ARG A 164 -2.07 -5.58 -14.68
C ARG A 164 -2.52 -5.68 -16.15
N GLY A 165 -2.86 -6.87 -16.61
CA GLY A 165 -3.31 -7.09 -17.99
C GLY A 165 -4.68 -6.50 -18.32
N ASP A 166 -5.46 -6.11 -17.31
CA ASP A 166 -6.78 -5.50 -17.49
C ASP A 166 -6.71 -3.97 -17.67
N LEU A 167 -5.53 -3.37 -17.46
CA LEU A 167 -5.28 -1.96 -17.73
C LEU A 167 -5.15 -1.75 -19.25
N ASN A 168 -5.79 -0.69 -19.77
CA ASN A 168 -5.49 -0.25 -21.12
C ASN A 168 -4.06 0.31 -21.13
N PRO A 169 -3.17 -0.15 -22.02
CA PRO A 169 -1.98 0.61 -22.31
C PRO A 169 -2.47 1.96 -22.85
N GLU A 170 -2.12 3.05 -22.21
CA GLU A 170 -2.27 4.35 -22.84
C GLU A 170 -1.30 4.38 -24.00
N ASP A 171 -1.77 4.84 -25.17
CA ASP A 171 -0.97 5.05 -26.39
C ASP A 171 0.06 6.21 -26.22
N LYS A 172 0.46 6.50 -25.00
CA LYS A 172 1.53 7.46 -24.72
C LYS A 172 2.84 6.71 -24.82
N GLU A 173 3.58 6.99 -25.87
CA GLU A 173 4.96 6.58 -25.97
C GLU A 173 5.72 7.14 -24.76
N PHE A 174 6.23 6.25 -23.92
CA PHE A 174 7.16 6.64 -22.87
C PHE A 174 8.50 6.90 -23.55
N ALA A 175 8.86 8.17 -23.72
CA ALA A 175 10.19 8.57 -24.15
C ALA A 175 11.11 8.60 -22.92
N CYS A 176 12.11 7.71 -22.89
CA CYS A 176 13.18 7.81 -21.93
C CYS A 176 14.11 8.94 -22.37
N MET A 177 14.17 10.03 -21.58
CA MET A 177 15.04 11.19 -21.85
C MET A 177 16.48 10.99 -21.36
N VAL A 178 16.81 9.81 -20.84
CA VAL A 178 18.19 9.46 -20.50
C VAL A 178 18.97 9.26 -21.78
N GLU A 179 19.89 10.17 -22.11
CA GLU A 179 20.87 9.96 -23.17
C GLU A 179 21.76 8.79 -22.76
N GLU A 180 21.68 7.71 -23.52
CA GLU A 180 22.67 6.65 -23.41
C GLU A 180 24.03 7.24 -23.82
N SER A 181 24.88 7.51 -22.83
CA SER A 181 26.28 7.71 -23.13
C SER A 181 26.76 6.44 -23.82
N ALA A 182 27.18 6.58 -25.09
CA ALA A 182 27.60 5.47 -25.95
C ALA A 182 28.95 4.87 -25.48
N GLU A 183 29.12 4.60 -24.19
CA GLU A 183 30.08 3.65 -23.71
C GLU A 183 29.53 2.27 -24.00
N SER A 184 30.00 1.67 -25.08
CA SER A 184 29.72 0.31 -25.46
C SER A 184 29.92 -0.60 -24.24
N ILE A 185 28.82 -0.96 -23.57
CA ILE A 185 28.84 -2.03 -22.58
C ILE A 185 29.16 -3.28 -23.35
N ASN A 186 30.41 -3.71 -23.24
CA ASN A 186 30.89 -4.94 -23.81
C ASN A 186 30.04 -6.06 -23.28
N SER A 187 29.11 -6.58 -24.11
CA SER A 187 28.08 -7.57 -23.79
C SER A 187 28.64 -8.89 -23.22
N ASN A 188 29.96 -9.08 -23.23
CA ASN A 188 30.62 -10.25 -22.67
C ASN A 188 30.92 -10.19 -21.15
N SER A 189 30.55 -9.11 -20.47
CA SER A 189 30.77 -8.97 -19.01
C SER A 189 29.48 -8.88 -18.20
N MET A 190 28.31 -9.17 -18.78
CA MET A 190 27.10 -9.47 -18.00
C MET A 190 27.26 -10.83 -17.30
N LEU A 191 28.23 -10.93 -16.44
CA LEU A 191 28.13 -11.80 -15.30
C LEU A 191 26.94 -11.25 -14.52
N PHE A 192 25.83 -11.99 -14.56
CA PHE A 192 24.74 -11.83 -13.60
C PHE A 192 25.37 -11.89 -12.20
N ARG A 193 25.78 -10.75 -11.69
CA ARG A 193 26.04 -10.60 -10.28
C ARG A 193 24.65 -10.64 -9.64
N SER A 194 24.22 -11.88 -9.39
CA SER A 194 23.14 -12.06 -8.47
C SER A 194 23.48 -11.22 -7.25
N SER A 195 22.56 -10.42 -6.72
CA SER A 195 22.70 -9.75 -5.44
C SER A 195 22.76 -10.78 -4.28
N ALA A 196 23.44 -11.87 -4.53
CA ALA A 196 23.43 -13.15 -3.81
C ALA A 196 24.11 -13.09 -2.44
N ASN A 197 24.41 -11.90 -1.92
CA ASN A 197 24.90 -11.77 -0.55
C ASN A 197 23.78 -11.72 0.50
N GLY A 198 22.50 -11.83 0.09
CA GLY A 198 21.35 -11.86 0.98
C GLY A 198 21.06 -10.56 1.74
N PHE A 199 21.74 -9.46 1.43
CA PHE A 199 21.56 -8.19 2.11
C PHE A 199 20.63 -7.26 1.33
N LEU A 200 19.58 -6.76 1.99
CA LEU A 200 18.76 -5.67 1.51
C LEU A 200 19.47 -4.34 1.79
N ARG A 201 19.77 -3.58 0.74
CA ARG A 201 20.37 -2.24 0.85
C ARG A 201 19.26 -1.20 0.91
N THR A 202 19.34 -0.30 1.88
CA THR A 202 18.38 0.79 2.02
C THR A 202 19.04 2.12 1.66
N PHE A 203 18.40 2.86 0.74
CA PHE A 203 18.81 4.21 0.35
C PHE A 203 17.83 5.24 0.90
N ARG A 204 18.37 6.38 1.33
CA ARG A 204 17.58 7.54 1.77
C ARG A 204 17.09 8.29 0.54
N LEU A 205 15.78 8.38 0.39
CA LEU A 205 15.12 9.02 -0.75
C LEU A 205 14.59 10.39 -0.36
N ALA A 206 15.12 11.45 -0.96
CA ALA A 206 14.49 12.77 -0.98
C ALA A 206 13.48 12.80 -2.13
N LEU A 207 12.20 12.67 -1.81
CA LEU A 207 11.12 12.60 -2.79
C LEU A 207 10.37 13.95 -2.81
N ALA A 208 10.69 14.79 -3.76
CA ALA A 208 9.98 16.05 -3.97
C ALA A 208 8.67 15.82 -4.73
N CYS A 209 7.83 16.81 -4.75
CA CYS A 209 6.71 16.89 -5.68
C CYS A 209 6.41 18.33 -6.08
N THR A 210 5.95 18.52 -7.32
CA THR A 210 5.47 19.80 -7.80
C THR A 210 4.12 20.16 -7.17
N GLY A 211 3.76 21.43 -7.21
CA GLY A 211 2.46 21.90 -6.73
C GLY A 211 1.30 21.25 -7.48
N GLU A 212 1.45 20.96 -8.79
CA GLU A 212 0.42 20.28 -9.59
C GLU A 212 0.17 18.85 -9.11
N TYR A 213 1.23 18.10 -8.81
CA TYR A 213 1.09 16.76 -8.20
C TYR A 213 0.33 16.85 -6.89
N ALA A 214 0.70 17.81 -6.03
CA ALA A 214 0.02 18.03 -4.77
C ALA A 214 -1.47 18.35 -4.95
N GLN A 215 -1.81 19.33 -5.83
CA GLN A 215 -3.19 19.72 -6.10
C GLN A 215 -4.04 18.57 -6.66
N PHE A 216 -3.45 17.74 -7.54
CA PHE A 216 -4.12 16.53 -8.03
C PHE A 216 -4.50 15.60 -6.87
N HIS A 217 -3.57 15.30 -5.98
CA HIS A 217 -3.82 14.37 -4.87
C HIS A 217 -4.72 14.94 -3.78
N LEU A 218 -4.64 16.25 -3.51
CA LEU A 218 -5.55 16.94 -2.59
C LEU A 218 -7.00 16.88 -3.11
N THR A 219 -7.20 17.19 -4.38
CA THR A 219 -8.51 17.11 -5.04
C THR A 219 -9.04 15.67 -5.02
N ARG A 220 -8.21 14.72 -5.38
CA ARG A 220 -8.57 13.29 -5.42
C ARG A 220 -8.98 12.75 -4.05
N GLN A 221 -8.33 13.20 -2.98
CA GLN A 221 -8.63 12.80 -1.61
C GLN A 221 -9.74 13.64 -0.96
N ASN A 222 -10.30 14.62 -1.67
CA ASN A 222 -11.32 15.55 -1.19
C ASN A 222 -10.84 16.36 0.03
N ILE A 223 -9.58 16.81 0.01
CA ILE A 223 -9.01 17.65 1.06
C ILE A 223 -9.49 19.09 0.84
N SER A 224 -10.07 19.70 1.88
CA SER A 224 -10.54 21.08 1.80
C SER A 224 -9.41 22.05 1.43
N THR A 225 -9.72 23.05 0.61
CA THR A 225 -8.81 24.16 0.30
C THR A 225 -8.39 24.92 1.55
N THR A 226 -9.26 24.97 2.57
CA THR A 226 -9.02 25.62 3.87
C THR A 226 -8.33 24.70 4.89
N ALA A 227 -8.02 23.45 4.54
CA ALA A 227 -7.28 22.54 5.42
C ALA A 227 -5.88 23.10 5.74
N THR A 228 -5.39 22.78 6.93
CA THR A 228 -4.04 23.21 7.34
C THR A 228 -2.96 22.61 6.44
N THR A 229 -1.82 23.28 6.35
CA THR A 229 -0.64 22.79 5.61
C THR A 229 -0.24 21.38 6.04
N VAL A 230 -0.30 21.07 7.34
CA VAL A 230 0.01 19.73 7.88
C VAL A 230 -0.93 18.67 7.30
N VAL A 231 -2.24 18.93 7.25
CA VAL A 231 -3.23 18.01 6.67
C VAL A 231 -2.99 17.85 5.17
N LYS A 232 -2.70 18.92 4.44
CA LYS A 232 -2.40 18.87 3.02
C LYS A 232 -1.12 18.07 2.73
N LYS A 233 -0.03 18.36 3.45
CA LYS A 233 1.24 17.60 3.30
C LYS A 233 1.08 16.12 3.67
N ALA A 234 0.30 15.79 4.71
CA ALA A 234 -0.02 14.42 5.06
C ALA A 234 -0.75 13.68 3.92
N ALA A 235 -1.69 14.34 3.26
CA ALA A 235 -2.43 13.74 2.14
C ALA A 235 -1.52 13.47 0.93
N VAL A 236 -0.63 14.39 0.61
CA VAL A 236 0.35 14.24 -0.48
C VAL A 236 1.35 13.13 -0.13
N LEU A 237 1.91 13.17 1.08
CA LEU A 237 2.86 12.15 1.57
C LEU A 237 2.24 10.74 1.57
N SER A 238 0.93 10.62 1.84
CA SER A 238 0.22 9.34 1.76
C SER A 238 0.27 8.77 0.34
N ALA A 239 0.00 9.59 -0.67
CA ALA A 239 0.09 9.18 -2.07
C ALA A 239 1.53 8.83 -2.49
N MET A 240 2.50 9.62 -2.05
CA MET A 240 3.93 9.34 -2.27
C MET A 240 4.35 8.01 -1.63
N ASN A 241 3.92 7.74 -0.39
CA ASN A 241 4.16 6.47 0.28
C ASN A 241 3.56 5.29 -0.50
N THR A 242 2.37 5.46 -1.09
CA THR A 242 1.76 4.43 -1.95
C THR A 242 2.61 4.15 -3.18
N SER A 243 3.13 5.19 -3.84
CA SER A 243 4.03 5.05 -4.99
C SER A 243 5.33 4.33 -4.61
N ILE A 244 5.99 4.78 -3.54
CA ILE A 244 7.27 4.18 -3.10
C ILE A 244 7.07 2.75 -2.57
N THR A 245 5.96 2.44 -1.92
CA THR A 245 5.64 1.06 -1.52
C THR A 245 5.55 0.13 -2.74
N ARG A 246 5.02 0.59 -3.87
CA ARG A 246 4.96 -0.15 -5.14
C ARG A 246 6.33 -0.24 -5.83
N VAL A 247 7.10 0.84 -5.82
CA VAL A 247 8.48 0.83 -6.33
C VAL A 247 9.33 -0.16 -5.53
N ASN A 248 9.27 -0.10 -4.21
CA ASN A 248 9.95 -1.03 -3.32
C ASN A 248 9.55 -2.49 -3.55
N ALA A 249 8.32 -2.74 -3.98
CA ALA A 249 7.88 -4.09 -4.31
C ALA A 249 8.72 -4.74 -5.43
N ILE A 250 9.13 -3.93 -6.41
CA ILE A 250 9.97 -4.34 -7.54
C ILE A 250 11.45 -4.27 -7.16
N MET A 251 11.90 -3.14 -6.59
CA MET A 251 13.30 -2.92 -6.23
C MET A 251 13.82 -3.95 -5.24
N GLU A 252 13.04 -4.29 -4.20
CA GLU A 252 13.43 -5.31 -3.23
C GLU A 252 13.53 -6.70 -3.86
N LYS A 253 12.58 -7.04 -4.74
CA LYS A 253 12.53 -8.33 -5.40
C LYS A 253 13.66 -8.51 -6.42
N ASP A 254 13.90 -7.51 -7.25
CA ASP A 254 14.75 -7.65 -8.43
C ASP A 254 16.19 -7.15 -8.16
N LEU A 255 16.38 -6.19 -7.25
CA LEU A 255 17.66 -5.54 -6.98
C LEU A 255 18.16 -5.68 -5.54
N SER A 256 17.36 -6.20 -4.62
CA SER A 256 17.61 -6.18 -3.17
C SER A 256 17.88 -4.75 -2.64
N VAL A 257 17.11 -3.79 -3.15
CA VAL A 257 17.18 -2.37 -2.80
C VAL A 257 15.83 -1.92 -2.21
N ARG A 258 15.89 -1.10 -1.18
CA ARG A 258 14.75 -0.40 -0.60
C ARG A 258 15.00 1.08 -0.57
N LEU A 259 13.98 1.86 -0.90
CA LEU A 259 13.96 3.31 -0.78
C LEU A 259 13.16 3.71 0.46
N ASN A 260 13.76 4.50 1.33
CA ASN A 260 13.09 5.09 2.49
C ASN A 260 13.05 6.61 2.34
N ILE A 261 11.85 7.17 2.39
CA ILE A 261 11.63 8.62 2.37
C ILE A 261 12.24 9.24 3.63
N ILE A 262 13.03 10.29 3.46
CA ILE A 262 13.82 10.94 4.50
C ILE A 262 12.99 11.64 5.59
N ASP A 263 13.60 12.00 6.72
CA ASP A 263 12.94 12.58 7.90
C ASP A 263 12.24 13.90 7.61
N ASN A 264 12.92 14.81 6.90
CA ASN A 264 12.45 16.16 6.59
C ASN A 264 11.85 16.29 5.19
N ASN A 265 11.36 15.22 4.62
CA ASN A 265 10.82 15.20 3.25
C ASN A 265 9.67 16.19 3.02
N GLU A 266 8.98 16.57 4.05
CA GLU A 266 7.89 17.56 3.96
C GLU A 266 8.35 18.94 3.51
N GLU A 267 9.65 19.27 3.64
CA GLU A 267 10.20 20.56 3.17
C GLU A 267 10.22 20.67 1.63
N ILE A 268 10.19 19.52 0.96
CA ILE A 268 10.17 19.40 -0.50
C ILE A 268 8.83 18.91 -1.05
N ILE A 269 7.76 18.96 -0.24
CA ILE A 269 6.37 18.81 -0.69
C ILE A 269 5.81 20.19 -0.94
N PHE A 270 5.74 20.58 -2.21
CA PHE A 270 5.19 21.87 -2.62
C PHE A 270 3.67 21.75 -2.82
N LEU A 271 2.93 22.75 -2.36
CA LEU A 271 1.46 22.75 -2.40
C LEU A 271 0.89 23.71 -3.44
N ASP A 272 1.70 24.63 -3.91
CA ASP A 272 1.30 25.69 -4.87
C ASP A 272 2.22 25.66 -6.08
N PRO A 273 1.69 25.38 -7.29
CA PRO A 273 2.45 25.33 -8.53
C PRO A 273 3.06 26.66 -8.98
N ASN A 274 2.59 27.78 -8.40
CA ASN A 274 3.12 29.10 -8.76
C ASN A 274 4.37 29.48 -7.95
N THR A 275 4.70 28.72 -6.89
CA THR A 275 5.77 29.06 -5.94
C THR A 275 6.73 27.91 -5.66
N ASP A 276 6.61 26.78 -6.35
CA ASP A 276 7.45 25.61 -6.13
C ASP A 276 8.83 25.70 -6.82
N ASN A 277 9.01 26.63 -7.76
CA ASN A 277 10.21 26.81 -8.57
C ASN A 277 10.59 25.54 -9.37
N LEU A 278 9.60 24.79 -9.80
CA LEU A 278 9.75 23.55 -10.58
C LEU A 278 8.97 23.67 -11.90
N THR A 279 9.60 23.33 -13.00
CA THR A 279 9.03 23.38 -14.34
C THR A 279 8.36 22.06 -14.71
N ASN A 280 7.13 21.85 -14.24
CA ASN A 280 6.38 20.58 -14.42
C ASN A 280 6.06 20.24 -15.90
N SER A 281 6.15 21.19 -16.81
CA SER A 281 5.85 21.00 -18.24
C SER A 281 7.05 20.55 -19.09
N ASN A 282 8.24 20.45 -18.51
CA ASN A 282 9.48 20.11 -19.21
C ASN A 282 10.37 19.24 -18.32
N GLU A 283 10.43 17.95 -18.62
CA GLU A 283 11.16 16.96 -17.84
C GLU A 283 12.67 17.24 -17.81
N GLY A 284 13.25 17.69 -18.92
CA GLY A 284 14.69 18.01 -19.00
C GLY A 284 15.09 19.19 -18.13
N VAL A 285 14.23 20.23 -18.05
CA VAL A 285 14.43 21.36 -17.14
C VAL A 285 14.24 20.93 -15.70
N LEU A 286 13.17 20.18 -15.42
CA LEU A 286 12.83 19.68 -14.08
C LEU A 286 13.95 18.85 -13.44
N ILE A 287 14.62 17.99 -14.22
CA ILE A 287 15.78 17.22 -13.76
C ILE A 287 16.92 18.13 -13.30
N GLY A 288 17.17 19.24 -14.00
CA GLY A 288 18.17 20.23 -13.59
C GLY A 288 17.78 21.03 -12.35
N GLU A 289 16.51 21.42 -12.24
CA GLU A 289 16.00 22.22 -11.12
C GLU A 289 15.96 21.44 -9.80
N ILE A 290 15.58 20.14 -9.87
CA ILE A 290 15.30 19.35 -8.67
C ILE A 290 16.52 19.17 -7.76
N GLN A 291 17.73 19.07 -8.32
CA GLN A 291 18.95 18.94 -7.54
C GLN A 291 19.14 20.17 -6.64
N PHE A 292 19.02 21.39 -7.22
CA PHE A 292 19.18 22.63 -6.47
C PHE A 292 18.10 22.80 -5.41
N VAL A 293 16.86 22.43 -5.74
CA VAL A 293 15.72 22.54 -4.81
C VAL A 293 15.90 21.59 -3.62
N ILE A 294 16.27 20.34 -3.86
CA ILE A 294 16.49 19.38 -2.78
C ILE A 294 17.71 19.80 -1.93
N ASP A 295 18.84 20.11 -2.55
CA ASP A 295 20.04 20.52 -1.82
C ASP A 295 19.80 21.76 -0.97
N GLY A 296 19.07 22.75 -1.51
CA GLY A 296 18.75 23.97 -0.80
C GLY A 296 17.78 23.79 0.37
N LYS A 297 16.88 22.81 0.33
CA LYS A 297 15.85 22.57 1.36
C LYS A 297 16.27 21.54 2.41
N VAL A 298 16.87 20.44 1.97
CA VAL A 298 17.18 19.31 2.87
C VAL A 298 18.70 19.11 3.08
N GLY A 299 19.54 19.64 2.19
CA GLY A 299 20.99 19.48 2.22
C GLY A 299 21.45 18.16 1.63
N ASN A 300 22.52 18.19 0.82
CA ASN A 300 23.01 17.06 0.03
C ASN A 300 23.57 15.88 0.86
N THR A 301 23.87 16.07 2.14
CA THR A 301 24.33 15.01 3.03
C THR A 301 23.20 14.20 3.65
N ASN A 302 21.95 14.64 3.52
CA ASN A 302 20.78 14.05 4.19
C ASN A 302 20.02 13.03 3.35
N TYR A 303 20.43 12.81 2.12
CA TYR A 303 19.82 11.82 1.23
C TYR A 303 20.87 11.14 0.34
N ASP A 304 20.51 10.03 -0.29
CA ASP A 304 21.33 9.29 -1.24
C ASP A 304 20.80 9.42 -2.67
N ILE A 305 19.47 9.58 -2.81
CA ILE A 305 18.79 9.70 -4.10
C ILE A 305 17.76 10.83 -3.97
N GLY A 306 17.81 11.81 -4.90
CA GLY A 306 16.79 12.83 -5.10
C GLY A 306 15.88 12.45 -6.27
N HIS A 307 14.56 12.69 -6.13
CA HIS A 307 13.57 12.42 -7.18
C HIS A 307 12.37 13.38 -7.07
N VAL A 308 11.71 13.65 -8.21
CA VAL A 308 10.49 14.44 -8.31
C VAL A 308 9.48 13.75 -9.23
#